data_25ca42dc0aba73e46059a3ee1697a690
#
_entry.id   25ca42dc0aba73e46059a3ee1697a690
#
_cell.length_a   1.000
_cell.length_b   1.000
_cell.length_c   1.000
_cell.angle_alpha   90.00
_cell.angle_beta   90.00
_cell.angle_gamma   90.00
#
_symmetry.space_group_name_H-M   'P 1'
#
loop_
_entity.id
_entity.type
_entity.pdbx_description
1 polymer ?
#
loop_
_entity_poly.entity_id
_entity_poly.type
_entity_poly.pdbx_seq_one_letter_code
_entity_poly.pdbx_strand_id
1 'polypeptide(L)'
;MTERVGQRFSNTFGTLYEVINYERATKVTIRFLDEYGFTVTTTWDCVIKGYPRNPYDRTITGVGYLGVNNNGEIQKAEGKAYRCWADMIYRCYDEKYLLKEPTYRNCTVCDRWHCFANFLEDIRTIQGYNDWVNNKGWEIDKDLLQKGLKYKIYSPQTCVFIPTSQNTKESAERANNMSKGVYLEKDGIKQYFTSKTKAAKFLGVSRIQDYHTIINGYKILYE
;
A
#
# COMPACT_ATOMS: atom_id res chain seq x y z
N MET A 1 16.09 -27.98 39.84
CA MET A 1 16.24 -26.96 38.76
C MET A 1 15.01 -27.06 37.90
N THR A 2 14.22 -25.99 37.77
CA THR A 2 13.04 -26.01 36.91
C THR A 2 13.53 -26.14 35.47
N GLU A 3 13.07 -27.16 34.79
CA GLU A 3 13.44 -27.39 33.38
C GLU A 3 12.92 -26.23 32.55
N ARG A 4 13.77 -25.50 31.83
CA ARG A 4 13.43 -24.32 31.03
C ARG A 4 13.12 -24.66 29.59
N VAL A 5 13.71 -25.74 29.08
CA VAL A 5 13.43 -26.30 27.78
C VAL A 5 11.99 -26.82 27.74
N GLY A 6 11.28 -26.59 26.69
CA GLY A 6 9.85 -26.92 26.54
C GLY A 6 8.88 -25.89 27.13
N GLN A 7 9.37 -24.88 27.87
CA GLN A 7 8.50 -23.80 28.34
C GLN A 7 8.05 -22.93 27.18
N ARG A 8 6.76 -22.50 27.23
CA ARG A 8 6.10 -21.71 26.19
C ARG A 8 5.75 -20.34 26.70
N PHE A 9 5.92 -19.36 25.83
CA PHE A 9 5.61 -17.96 26.07
C PHE A 9 4.98 -17.37 24.82
N SER A 10 4.52 -16.13 24.90
CA SER A 10 4.08 -15.35 23.74
C SER A 10 4.88 -14.05 23.63
N ASN A 11 5.09 -13.59 22.39
CA ASN A 11 5.68 -12.28 22.18
C ASN A 11 4.62 -11.17 22.31
N THR A 12 5.05 -9.91 22.14
CA THR A 12 4.18 -8.73 22.24
C THR A 12 3.05 -8.70 21.19
N PHE A 13 3.15 -9.50 20.13
CA PHE A 13 2.10 -9.67 19.11
C PHE A 13 1.19 -10.88 19.36
N GLY A 14 1.46 -11.64 20.41
CA GLY A 14 0.68 -12.82 20.77
C GLY A 14 1.16 -14.11 20.12
N THR A 15 2.21 -14.08 19.29
CA THR A 15 2.76 -15.30 18.66
C THR A 15 3.46 -16.14 19.70
N LEU A 16 3.03 -17.41 19.81
CA LEU A 16 3.61 -18.39 20.76
C LEU A 16 5.00 -18.82 20.31
N TYR A 17 5.87 -19.05 21.28
CA TYR A 17 7.18 -19.68 21.07
C TYR A 17 7.54 -20.61 22.24
N GLU A 18 8.44 -21.53 21.95
CA GLU A 18 8.93 -22.54 22.88
C GLU A 18 10.45 -22.44 23.04
N VAL A 19 10.92 -22.58 24.22
CA VAL A 19 12.35 -22.70 24.51
C VAL A 19 12.85 -24.06 24.04
N ILE A 20 13.70 -24.10 23.03
CA ILE A 20 14.23 -25.34 22.47
C ILE A 20 15.64 -25.64 22.94
N ASN A 21 16.39 -24.63 23.42
CA ASN A 21 17.70 -24.82 24.03
C ASN A 21 17.97 -23.75 25.08
N TYR A 22 18.59 -24.16 26.20
CA TYR A 22 19.01 -23.28 27.27
C TYR A 22 20.44 -23.63 27.67
N GLU A 23 21.42 -22.85 27.23
CA GLU A 23 22.81 -23.01 27.64
C GLU A 23 23.10 -22.22 28.92
N ARG A 24 22.67 -20.96 28.96
CA ARG A 24 22.82 -20.04 30.09
C ARG A 24 21.83 -18.87 29.91
N ALA A 25 21.66 -18.05 30.96
CA ALA A 25 20.70 -16.94 30.93
C ALA A 25 20.93 -15.94 29.78
N THR A 26 22.13 -15.81 29.25
CA THR A 26 22.48 -14.92 28.11
C THR A 26 22.45 -15.64 26.74
N LYS A 27 22.16 -16.96 26.73
CA LYS A 27 22.13 -17.74 25.48
C LYS A 27 21.01 -18.78 25.55
N VAL A 28 19.84 -18.39 25.10
CA VAL A 28 18.63 -19.20 25.06
C VAL A 28 18.10 -19.19 23.63
N THR A 29 17.86 -20.35 23.05
CA THR A 29 17.24 -20.47 21.71
C THR A 29 15.79 -20.81 21.85
N ILE A 30 14.96 -20.04 21.17
CA ILE A 30 13.53 -20.26 21.10
C ILE A 30 13.13 -20.56 19.64
N ARG A 31 11.98 -21.20 19.47
CA ARG A 31 11.32 -21.43 18.18
C ARG A 31 9.91 -20.94 18.26
N PHE A 32 9.49 -20.11 17.31
CA PHE A 32 8.09 -19.71 17.16
C PHE A 32 7.24 -20.91 16.72
N LEU A 33 6.00 -20.96 17.21
CA LEU A 33 5.09 -22.09 17.00
C LEU A 33 4.06 -21.78 15.91
N ASP A 34 4.39 -20.90 14.99
CA ASP A 34 3.65 -20.66 13.77
C ASP A 34 4.09 -21.61 12.65
N GLU A 35 3.46 -21.47 11.46
CA GLU A 35 3.78 -22.27 10.27
C GLU A 35 5.22 -22.13 9.77
N TYR A 36 5.93 -21.03 10.14
CA TYR A 36 7.30 -20.73 9.70
C TYR A 36 8.36 -21.31 10.62
N GLY A 37 8.04 -21.50 11.90
CA GLY A 37 8.95 -22.10 12.88
C GLY A 37 10.26 -21.35 13.06
N PHE A 38 10.28 -20.02 12.91
CA PHE A 38 11.48 -19.20 13.00
C PHE A 38 12.17 -19.38 14.35
N THR A 39 13.51 -19.52 14.34
CA THR A 39 14.30 -19.67 15.54
C THR A 39 15.20 -18.46 15.75
N VAL A 40 15.35 -18.09 17.02
CA VAL A 40 16.25 -17.00 17.41
C VAL A 40 16.91 -17.29 18.74
N THR A 41 18.19 -16.91 18.89
CA THR A 41 18.93 -16.98 20.16
C THR A 41 18.86 -15.60 20.82
N THR A 42 18.49 -15.60 22.11
CA THR A 42 18.27 -14.40 22.90
C THR A 42 18.63 -14.63 24.37
N THR A 43 18.29 -13.71 25.26
CA THR A 43 18.50 -13.86 26.72
C THR A 43 17.24 -14.38 27.41
N TRP A 44 17.39 -15.01 28.57
CA TRP A 44 16.25 -15.46 29.39
C TRP A 44 15.33 -14.31 29.78
N ASP A 45 15.90 -13.14 30.09
CA ASP A 45 15.12 -11.95 30.43
C ASP A 45 14.21 -11.50 29.26
N CYS A 46 14.72 -11.55 28.03
CA CYS A 46 13.91 -11.29 26.83
C CYS A 46 12.80 -12.33 26.64
N VAL A 47 13.12 -13.62 26.92
CA VAL A 47 12.13 -14.70 26.79
C VAL A 47 10.95 -14.47 27.74
N ILE A 48 11.21 -14.25 29.03
CA ILE A 48 10.10 -14.08 30.00
C ILE A 48 9.32 -12.79 29.84
N LYS A 49 9.91 -11.77 29.17
CA LYS A 49 9.26 -10.48 28.87
C LYS A 49 8.51 -10.44 27.53
N GLY A 50 8.57 -11.51 26.75
CA GLY A 50 7.92 -11.55 25.43
C GLY A 50 8.56 -10.65 24.36
N TYR A 51 9.85 -10.33 24.48
CA TYR A 51 10.56 -9.44 23.57
C TYR A 51 11.07 -10.08 22.26
N PRO A 52 11.19 -11.42 22.12
CA PRO A 52 11.62 -12.00 20.86
C PRO A 52 10.71 -11.58 19.70
N ARG A 53 11.34 -11.14 18.61
CA ARG A 53 10.61 -10.72 17.40
C ARG A 53 10.48 -11.88 16.44
N ASN A 54 9.25 -12.07 15.94
CA ASN A 54 8.98 -12.96 14.83
C ASN A 54 8.95 -12.16 13.52
N PRO A 55 9.81 -12.48 12.54
CA PRO A 55 9.79 -11.79 11.25
C PRO A 55 8.47 -11.97 10.46
N TYR A 56 7.63 -12.93 10.85
CA TYR A 56 6.37 -13.25 10.22
C TYR A 56 5.15 -12.63 10.93
N ASP A 57 5.36 -11.92 12.04
CA ASP A 57 4.29 -11.14 12.66
C ASP A 57 3.81 -10.04 11.71
N ARG A 58 2.50 -9.98 11.49
CA ARG A 58 1.86 -9.03 10.56
C ARG A 58 1.75 -7.65 11.20
N THR A 59 2.88 -6.97 11.28
CA THR A 59 3.04 -5.71 12.04
C THR A 59 2.53 -4.48 11.31
N ILE A 60 2.34 -4.54 9.98
CA ILE A 60 1.84 -3.43 9.17
C ILE A 60 0.40 -3.71 8.78
N THR A 61 -0.54 -2.96 9.34
CA THR A 61 -2.00 -3.04 9.09
C THR A 61 -2.61 -4.44 9.22
N GLY A 62 -1.98 -5.34 10.02
CA GLY A 62 -2.42 -6.73 10.12
C GLY A 62 -2.15 -7.60 8.89
N VAL A 63 -1.44 -7.07 7.89
CA VAL A 63 -1.17 -7.76 6.61
C VAL A 63 0.33 -7.91 6.34
N GLY A 64 1.08 -6.80 6.39
CA GLY A 64 2.49 -6.78 6.02
C GLY A 64 3.41 -7.31 7.13
N TYR A 65 4.43 -8.08 6.75
CA TYR A 65 5.48 -8.61 7.63
C TYR A 65 6.86 -8.54 6.97
N LEU A 66 7.91 -8.58 7.78
CA LEU A 66 9.27 -8.34 7.28
C LEU A 66 9.86 -9.52 6.51
N GLY A 67 9.63 -10.75 6.98
CA GLY A 67 10.32 -11.93 6.50
C GLY A 67 11.79 -11.97 6.90
N VAL A 68 12.54 -12.91 6.31
CA VAL A 68 13.98 -13.09 6.52
C VAL A 68 14.74 -12.82 5.22
N ASN A 69 15.96 -12.31 5.35
CA ASN A 69 16.88 -12.13 4.24
C ASN A 69 17.52 -13.48 3.83
N ASN A 70 18.36 -13.45 2.80
CA ASN A 70 19.04 -14.65 2.28
C ASN A 70 19.99 -15.33 3.29
N ASN A 71 20.34 -14.64 4.39
CA ASN A 71 21.13 -15.20 5.47
C ASN A 71 20.26 -15.79 6.60
N GLY A 72 18.94 -15.80 6.46
CA GLY A 72 18.01 -16.25 7.49
C GLY A 72 17.82 -15.28 8.65
N GLU A 73 18.32 -14.05 8.54
CA GLU A 73 18.14 -13.00 9.53
C GLU A 73 16.85 -12.18 9.23
N ILE A 74 16.27 -11.59 10.28
CA ILE A 74 15.11 -10.71 10.10
C ILE A 74 15.45 -9.59 9.11
N GLN A 75 14.63 -9.43 8.08
CA GLN A 75 14.82 -8.38 7.09
C GLN A 75 14.72 -6.99 7.75
N LYS A 76 15.72 -6.13 7.51
CA LYS A 76 15.75 -4.78 8.08
C LYS A 76 14.65 -3.89 7.49
N ALA A 77 13.89 -3.24 8.36
CA ALA A 77 12.81 -2.30 8.01
C ALA A 77 13.39 -0.89 7.76
N GLU A 78 14.17 -0.72 6.71
CA GLU A 78 14.89 0.53 6.44
C GLU A 78 14.95 0.89 4.95
N GLY A 79 15.23 2.16 4.67
CA GLY A 79 15.50 2.66 3.33
C GLY A 79 14.26 3.01 2.51
N LYS A 80 14.52 3.36 1.25
CA LYS A 80 13.49 3.82 0.28
C LYS A 80 12.50 2.70 -0.04
N ALA A 81 12.99 1.47 -0.18
CA ALA A 81 12.17 0.32 -0.52
C ALA A 81 11.19 -0.05 0.60
N TYR A 82 11.64 0.01 1.87
CA TYR A 82 10.74 -0.24 3.00
C TYR A 82 9.60 0.77 3.06
N ARG A 83 9.90 2.08 2.89
CA ARG A 83 8.85 3.11 2.86
C ARG A 83 7.86 2.89 1.72
N CYS A 84 8.37 2.59 0.52
CA CYS A 84 7.53 2.30 -0.64
C CYS A 84 6.59 1.12 -0.38
N TRP A 85 7.12 0.03 0.18
CA TRP A 85 6.36 -1.16 0.52
C TRP A 85 5.34 -0.90 1.65
N ALA A 86 5.76 -0.28 2.73
CA ALA A 86 4.88 0.01 3.86
C ALA A 86 3.72 0.94 3.46
N ASP A 87 4.01 1.99 2.66
CA ASP A 87 3.00 2.89 2.12
C ASP A 87 1.99 2.17 1.20
N MET A 88 2.46 1.22 0.39
CA MET A 88 1.61 0.41 -0.48
C MET A 88 0.65 -0.46 0.35
N ILE A 89 1.15 -1.16 1.37
CA ILE A 89 0.32 -1.95 2.30
C ILE A 89 -0.66 -1.04 3.04
N TYR A 90 -0.18 0.09 3.58
CA TYR A 90 -1.01 1.05 4.29
C TYR A 90 -2.17 1.56 3.44
N ARG A 91 -1.90 1.98 2.20
CA ARG A 91 -2.92 2.48 1.27
C ARG A 91 -4.02 1.47 0.97
N CYS A 92 -3.68 0.18 0.90
CA CYS A 92 -4.63 -0.87 0.54
C CYS A 92 -5.41 -1.42 1.74
N TYR A 93 -4.86 -1.34 2.98
CA TYR A 93 -5.42 -2.09 4.11
C TYR A 93 -5.67 -1.27 5.39
N ASP A 94 -5.20 -0.01 5.47
CA ASP A 94 -5.52 0.83 6.62
C ASP A 94 -6.94 1.40 6.49
N GLU A 95 -7.81 1.08 7.45
CA GLU A 95 -9.22 1.49 7.42
C GLU A 95 -9.39 3.01 7.42
N LYS A 96 -8.58 3.74 8.18
CA LYS A 96 -8.66 5.20 8.24
C LYS A 96 -8.23 5.85 6.92
N TYR A 97 -7.20 5.27 6.29
CA TYR A 97 -6.78 5.72 4.97
C TYR A 97 -7.84 5.45 3.90
N LEU A 98 -8.47 4.26 3.90
CA LEU A 98 -9.53 3.88 2.97
C LEU A 98 -10.81 4.71 3.12
N LEU A 99 -11.07 5.25 4.32
CA LEU A 99 -12.15 6.23 4.52
C LEU A 99 -11.83 7.58 3.88
N LYS A 100 -10.56 8.00 3.95
CA LYS A 100 -10.10 9.27 3.38
C LYS A 100 -9.91 9.21 1.86
N GLU A 101 -9.40 8.07 1.37
CA GLU A 101 -9.06 7.83 -0.03
C GLU A 101 -9.81 6.59 -0.58
N PRO A 102 -11.13 6.71 -0.84
CA PRO A 102 -11.99 5.57 -1.20
C PRO A 102 -11.59 4.86 -2.49
N THR A 103 -10.80 5.50 -3.35
CA THR A 103 -10.29 4.94 -4.61
C THR A 103 -9.41 3.71 -4.40
N TYR A 104 -8.82 3.56 -3.21
CA TYR A 104 -8.00 2.40 -2.85
C TYR A 104 -8.80 1.19 -2.36
N ARG A 105 -10.12 1.29 -2.14
CA ARG A 105 -10.96 0.16 -1.69
C ARG A 105 -10.96 -1.02 -2.66
N ASN A 106 -10.68 -0.77 -3.93
CA ASN A 106 -10.59 -1.80 -4.96
C ASN A 106 -9.12 -2.14 -5.31
N CYS A 107 -8.18 -1.78 -4.43
CA CYS A 107 -6.77 -2.06 -4.62
C CYS A 107 -6.31 -3.09 -3.59
N THR A 108 -5.53 -4.06 -4.03
CA THR A 108 -4.92 -5.09 -3.18
C THR A 108 -3.43 -5.19 -3.48
N VAL A 109 -2.72 -5.88 -2.62
CA VAL A 109 -1.32 -6.27 -2.82
C VAL A 109 -1.28 -7.78 -2.96
N CYS A 110 -0.50 -8.34 -3.89
CA CYS A 110 -0.36 -9.78 -4.03
C CYS A 110 0.23 -10.41 -2.76
N ASP A 111 -0.16 -11.64 -2.45
CA ASP A 111 0.24 -12.32 -1.20
C ASP A 111 1.76 -12.39 -1.02
N ARG A 112 2.50 -12.58 -2.13
CA ARG A 112 3.95 -12.59 -2.11
C ARG A 112 4.54 -11.28 -1.56
N TRP A 113 3.93 -10.15 -1.86
CA TRP A 113 4.37 -8.82 -1.41
C TRP A 113 3.82 -8.41 -0.04
N HIS A 114 3.05 -9.26 0.62
CA HIS A 114 2.80 -9.09 2.05
C HIS A 114 4.10 -9.26 2.84
N CYS A 115 5.08 -10.01 2.31
CA CYS A 115 6.43 -10.15 2.82
C CYS A 115 7.36 -9.08 2.23
N PHE A 116 7.99 -8.27 3.09
CA PHE A 116 8.93 -7.23 2.65
C PHE A 116 10.19 -7.82 1.98
N ALA A 117 10.72 -8.94 2.49
CA ALA A 117 11.87 -9.59 1.88
C ALA A 117 11.59 -10.01 0.43
N ASN A 118 10.41 -10.57 0.16
CA ASN A 118 9.99 -10.93 -1.19
C ASN A 118 9.80 -9.71 -2.10
N PHE A 119 9.23 -8.63 -1.55
CA PHE A 119 9.11 -7.36 -2.28
C PHE A 119 10.48 -6.85 -2.72
N LEU A 120 11.49 -6.87 -1.82
CA LEU A 120 12.87 -6.46 -2.13
C LEU A 120 13.54 -7.29 -3.22
N GLU A 121 13.24 -8.57 -3.28
CA GLU A 121 13.72 -9.46 -4.34
C GLU A 121 13.12 -9.05 -5.69
N ASP A 122 11.80 -8.93 -5.74
CA ASP A 122 11.05 -8.75 -6.98
C ASP A 122 11.20 -7.35 -7.59
N ILE A 123 11.27 -6.28 -6.77
CA ILE A 123 11.28 -4.90 -7.31
C ILE A 123 12.47 -4.62 -8.21
N ARG A 124 13.58 -5.35 -8.06
CA ARG A 124 14.78 -5.19 -8.88
C ARG A 124 14.56 -5.52 -10.35
N THR A 125 13.56 -6.32 -10.65
CA THR A 125 13.19 -6.75 -12.01
C THR A 125 12.12 -5.86 -12.64
N ILE A 126 11.51 -4.96 -11.87
CA ILE A 126 10.43 -4.09 -12.34
C ILE A 126 11.01 -2.97 -13.21
N GLN A 127 10.34 -2.70 -14.32
CA GLN A 127 10.70 -1.59 -15.22
C GLN A 127 10.79 -0.27 -14.46
N GLY A 128 11.87 0.49 -14.72
CA GLY A 128 12.13 1.78 -14.07
C GLY A 128 12.79 1.69 -12.70
N TYR A 129 13.11 0.48 -12.19
CA TYR A 129 13.76 0.30 -10.89
C TYR A 129 15.06 1.10 -10.74
N ASN A 130 15.95 1.04 -11.73
CA ASN A 130 17.24 1.74 -11.69
C ASN A 130 17.05 3.26 -11.60
N ASP A 131 16.08 3.80 -12.34
CA ASP A 131 15.76 5.22 -12.27
C ASP A 131 15.16 5.60 -10.92
N TRP A 132 14.25 4.77 -10.41
CA TRP A 132 13.67 4.98 -9.09
C TRP A 132 14.72 4.94 -7.97
N VAL A 133 15.70 4.04 -8.02
CA VAL A 133 16.77 3.97 -7.00
C VAL A 133 17.64 5.22 -7.04
N ASN A 134 18.03 5.66 -8.24
CA ASN A 134 19.06 6.69 -8.44
C ASN A 134 18.49 8.11 -8.47
N ASN A 135 17.19 8.28 -8.72
CA ASN A 135 16.58 9.60 -8.88
C ASN A 135 15.51 9.88 -7.82
N LYS A 136 15.32 11.16 -7.51
CA LYS A 136 14.16 11.66 -6.79
C LYS A 136 12.97 11.80 -7.75
N GLY A 137 11.74 11.82 -7.21
CA GLY A 137 10.54 12.06 -8.00
C GLY A 137 10.13 10.89 -8.90
N TRP A 138 10.49 9.67 -8.52
CA TRP A 138 10.00 8.42 -9.10
C TRP A 138 9.21 7.64 -8.05
N GLU A 139 8.16 6.97 -8.48
CA GLU A 139 7.28 6.19 -7.58
C GLU A 139 6.79 4.91 -8.28
N ILE A 140 6.33 3.95 -7.47
CA ILE A 140 5.70 2.74 -7.98
C ILE A 140 4.27 3.05 -8.42
N ASP A 141 3.93 2.67 -9.63
CA ASP A 141 2.58 2.81 -10.18
C ASP A 141 1.98 1.44 -10.53
N LYS A 142 0.72 1.24 -10.14
CA LYS A 142 -0.09 0.06 -10.45
C LYS A 142 -1.12 0.33 -11.54
N ASP A 143 -1.34 1.61 -11.87
CA ASP A 143 -2.48 2.02 -12.69
C ASP A 143 -2.19 1.97 -14.17
N LEU A 144 -0.94 2.21 -14.56
CA LEU A 144 -0.51 2.28 -15.96
C LEU A 144 -0.78 0.98 -16.72
N LEU A 145 -0.42 -0.16 -16.12
CA LEU A 145 -0.60 -1.48 -16.72
C LEU A 145 -2.02 -2.07 -16.52
N GLN A 146 -2.83 -1.43 -15.69
CA GLN A 146 -4.18 -1.90 -15.35
C GLN A 146 -5.26 -0.87 -15.72
N LYS A 147 -5.06 -0.16 -16.84
CA LYS A 147 -6.02 0.85 -17.34
C LYS A 147 -7.39 0.20 -17.60
N GLY A 148 -8.45 0.85 -17.10
CA GLY A 148 -9.83 0.38 -17.28
C GLY A 148 -10.29 -0.70 -16.33
N LEU A 149 -9.41 -1.30 -15.51
CA LEU A 149 -9.81 -2.29 -14.53
C LEU A 149 -10.38 -1.62 -13.28
N LYS A 150 -11.50 -2.18 -12.78
CA LYS A 150 -12.14 -1.76 -11.52
C LYS A 150 -11.33 -2.20 -10.30
N TYR A 151 -10.84 -3.43 -10.33
CA TYR A 151 -10.01 -4.01 -9.26
C TYR A 151 -8.57 -4.01 -9.72
N LYS A 152 -7.66 -3.53 -8.88
CA LYS A 152 -6.25 -3.39 -9.20
C LYS A 152 -5.40 -4.06 -8.13
N ILE A 153 -4.31 -4.65 -8.55
CA ILE A 153 -3.38 -5.35 -7.66
C ILE A 153 -1.97 -4.79 -7.81
N TYR A 154 -1.29 -4.58 -6.71
CA TYR A 154 0.15 -4.39 -6.71
C TYR A 154 0.83 -5.75 -6.79
N SER A 155 1.58 -5.98 -7.85
CA SER A 155 2.36 -7.20 -8.07
C SER A 155 3.55 -6.92 -8.99
N PRO A 156 4.54 -7.86 -9.08
CA PRO A 156 5.64 -7.72 -10.03
C PRO A 156 5.20 -7.54 -11.49
N GLN A 157 4.05 -8.11 -11.87
CA GLN A 157 3.53 -8.11 -13.24
C GLN A 157 2.70 -6.87 -13.56
N THR A 158 2.20 -6.17 -12.55
CA THR A 158 1.22 -5.10 -12.72
C THR A 158 1.77 -3.73 -12.34
N CYS A 159 2.98 -3.67 -11.82
CA CYS A 159 3.60 -2.42 -11.38
C CYS A 159 4.77 -2.03 -12.28
N VAL A 160 4.99 -0.72 -12.37
CA VAL A 160 6.16 -0.08 -12.98
C VAL A 160 6.62 1.07 -12.09
N PHE A 161 7.88 1.46 -12.18
CA PHE A 161 8.34 2.72 -11.61
C PHE A 161 8.29 3.80 -12.67
N ILE A 162 7.66 4.92 -12.37
CA ILE A 162 7.48 6.06 -13.28
C ILE A 162 7.80 7.38 -12.58
N PRO A 163 8.14 8.45 -13.33
CA PRO A 163 8.25 9.79 -12.76
C PRO A 163 6.91 10.23 -12.14
N THR A 164 6.95 10.86 -10.96
CA THR A 164 5.77 11.41 -10.27
C THR A 164 4.99 12.37 -11.16
N SER A 165 5.70 13.13 -12.05
CA SER A 165 5.07 14.02 -13.02
C SER A 165 4.18 13.29 -14.04
N GLN A 166 4.57 12.08 -14.45
CA GLN A 166 3.78 11.24 -15.34
C GLN A 166 2.55 10.69 -14.61
N ASN A 167 2.71 10.17 -13.41
CA ASN A 167 1.61 9.65 -12.59
C ASN A 167 0.57 10.74 -12.29
N THR A 168 1.02 11.97 -12.01
CA THR A 168 0.13 13.12 -11.79
C THR A 168 -0.67 13.47 -13.05
N LYS A 169 -0.05 13.47 -14.23
CA LYS A 169 -0.74 13.72 -15.52
C LYS A 169 -1.81 12.65 -15.80
N GLU A 170 -1.46 11.37 -15.63
CA GLU A 170 -2.40 10.27 -15.86
C GLU A 170 -3.57 10.30 -14.87
N SER A 171 -3.31 10.67 -13.61
CA SER A 171 -4.35 10.84 -12.59
C SER A 171 -5.30 11.99 -12.94
N ALA A 172 -4.76 13.12 -13.42
CA ALA A 172 -5.55 14.26 -13.88
C ALA A 172 -6.38 13.91 -15.14
N GLU A 173 -5.82 13.17 -16.08
CA GLU A 173 -6.55 12.69 -17.27
C GLU A 173 -7.68 11.74 -16.89
N ARG A 174 -7.44 10.81 -15.94
CA ARG A 174 -8.50 9.93 -15.42
C ARG A 174 -9.61 10.70 -14.74
N ALA A 175 -9.28 11.68 -13.89
CA ALA A 175 -10.27 12.53 -13.23
C ALA A 175 -11.09 13.34 -14.24
N ASN A 176 -10.48 13.85 -15.29
CA ASN A 176 -11.17 14.56 -16.36
C ASN A 176 -12.10 13.64 -17.17
N ASN A 177 -11.68 12.38 -17.43
CA ASN A 177 -12.49 11.39 -18.14
C ASN A 177 -13.64 10.83 -17.27
N MET A 178 -13.50 10.87 -15.94
CA MET A 178 -14.55 10.46 -14.97
C MET A 178 -15.46 11.63 -14.59
N SER A 179 -15.11 12.88 -14.97
CA SER A 179 -16.01 14.02 -14.73
C SER A 179 -17.25 13.83 -15.59
N LYS A 180 -18.42 13.69 -14.93
CA LYS A 180 -19.71 13.61 -15.62
C LYS A 180 -19.85 14.81 -16.54
N GLY A 181 -20.22 14.54 -17.78
CA GLY A 181 -20.56 15.56 -18.74
C GLY A 181 -21.71 16.43 -18.23
N VAL A 182 -21.82 17.62 -18.76
CA VAL A 182 -22.96 18.50 -18.50
C VAL A 182 -23.54 19.00 -19.82
N TYR A 183 -24.84 19.07 -19.88
CA TYR A 183 -25.53 19.77 -20.96
C TYR A 183 -25.87 21.18 -20.47
N LEU A 184 -25.64 22.16 -21.32
CA LEU A 184 -26.18 23.51 -21.19
C LEU A 184 -27.33 23.65 -22.15
N GLU A 185 -28.50 24.02 -21.65
CA GLU A 185 -29.73 24.22 -22.45
C GLU A 185 -30.16 25.69 -22.40
N LYS A 186 -30.32 26.30 -23.53
CA LYS A 186 -30.90 27.65 -23.69
C LYS A 186 -31.73 27.71 -24.97
N ASP A 187 -32.89 28.29 -24.88
CA ASP A 187 -33.82 28.48 -26.02
C ASP A 187 -34.13 27.17 -26.78
N GLY A 188 -34.22 26.04 -26.05
CA GLY A 188 -34.44 24.69 -26.60
C GLY A 188 -33.23 24.02 -27.23
N ILE A 189 -32.08 24.69 -27.27
CA ILE A 189 -30.83 24.15 -27.81
C ILE A 189 -30.00 23.58 -26.66
N LYS A 190 -29.64 22.29 -26.79
CA LYS A 190 -28.76 21.60 -25.84
C LYS A 190 -27.36 21.48 -26.41
N GLN A 191 -26.35 21.92 -25.63
CA GLN A 191 -24.93 21.77 -25.94
C GLN A 191 -24.24 20.94 -24.89
N TYR A 192 -23.53 19.90 -25.34
CA TYR A 192 -22.79 18.99 -24.45
C TYR A 192 -21.37 19.46 -24.19
N PHE A 193 -20.94 19.35 -22.92
CA PHE A 193 -19.56 19.59 -22.47
C PHE A 193 -19.08 18.40 -21.71
N THR A 194 -17.90 17.92 -22.05
CA THR A 194 -17.27 16.75 -21.42
C THR A 194 -16.86 16.97 -19.96
N SER A 195 -16.96 18.17 -19.42
CA SER A 195 -16.70 18.48 -18.01
C SER A 195 -17.34 19.80 -17.60
N LYS A 196 -17.65 19.94 -16.30
CA LYS A 196 -18.09 21.20 -15.69
C LYS A 196 -17.11 22.35 -15.93
N THR A 197 -15.82 22.09 -15.96
CA THR A 197 -14.77 23.10 -16.21
C THR A 197 -14.88 23.68 -17.62
N LYS A 198 -15.11 22.86 -18.64
CA LYS A 198 -15.31 23.33 -20.01
C LYS A 198 -16.60 24.13 -20.15
N ALA A 199 -17.67 23.67 -19.53
CA ALA A 199 -18.95 24.41 -19.51
C ALA A 199 -18.84 25.75 -18.76
N ALA A 200 -18.12 25.80 -17.63
CA ALA A 200 -17.86 27.02 -16.88
C ALA A 200 -17.08 28.05 -17.73
N LYS A 201 -16.04 27.57 -18.43
CA LYS A 201 -15.26 28.42 -19.35
C LYS A 201 -16.15 29.01 -20.46
N PHE A 202 -17.03 28.20 -21.03
CA PHE A 202 -18.01 28.66 -22.05
C PHE A 202 -18.97 29.72 -21.48
N LEU A 203 -19.44 29.52 -20.24
CA LEU A 203 -20.33 30.45 -19.55
C LEU A 203 -19.63 31.71 -19.00
N GLY A 204 -18.30 31.79 -19.07
CA GLY A 204 -17.49 32.89 -18.51
C GLY A 204 -17.50 32.97 -17.00
N VAL A 205 -17.68 31.80 -16.30
CA VAL A 205 -17.68 31.74 -14.85
C VAL A 205 -16.49 30.91 -14.36
N SER A 206 -16.04 31.13 -13.10
CA SER A 206 -14.90 30.43 -12.54
C SER A 206 -15.14 28.93 -12.34
N ARG A 207 -16.37 28.54 -11.96
CA ARG A 207 -16.78 27.12 -11.79
C ARG A 207 -18.28 26.95 -11.77
N ILE A 208 -18.75 25.74 -12.12
CA ILE A 208 -20.13 25.28 -11.94
C ILE A 208 -20.16 24.36 -10.72
N GLN A 209 -21.02 24.67 -9.73
CA GLN A 209 -21.25 23.84 -8.55
C GLN A 209 -22.52 23.01 -8.72
N ASP A 210 -22.63 21.90 -7.98
CA ASP A 210 -23.73 20.93 -8.14
C ASP A 210 -25.13 21.50 -7.81
N TYR A 211 -25.19 22.59 -7.05
CA TYR A 211 -26.44 23.28 -6.75
C TYR A 211 -26.85 24.33 -7.81
N HIS A 212 -25.99 24.62 -8.78
CA HIS A 212 -26.34 25.54 -9.86
C HIS A 212 -27.28 24.85 -10.84
N THR A 213 -28.47 25.40 -11.02
CA THR A 213 -29.45 24.94 -11.99
C THR A 213 -29.53 25.84 -13.21
N ILE A 214 -29.26 27.15 -13.05
CA ILE A 214 -29.23 28.14 -14.12
C ILE A 214 -28.03 29.07 -13.91
N ILE A 215 -27.25 29.30 -14.98
CA ILE A 215 -26.16 30.29 -15.01
C ILE A 215 -26.25 31.04 -16.33
N ASN A 216 -26.28 32.38 -16.29
CA ASN A 216 -26.32 33.26 -17.46
C ASN A 216 -27.45 32.89 -18.46
N GLY A 217 -28.60 32.42 -17.93
CA GLY A 217 -29.76 32.01 -18.74
C GLY A 217 -29.66 30.61 -19.35
N TYR A 218 -28.57 29.87 -19.06
CA TYR A 218 -28.42 28.45 -19.42
C TYR A 218 -28.85 27.55 -18.27
N LYS A 219 -29.76 26.61 -18.56
CA LYS A 219 -30.11 25.52 -17.66
C LYS A 219 -29.02 24.48 -17.67
N ILE A 220 -28.56 24.03 -16.49
CA ILE A 220 -27.51 23.04 -16.33
C ILE A 220 -28.15 21.68 -16.05
N LEU A 221 -27.86 20.72 -16.92
CA LEU A 221 -28.35 19.35 -16.81
C LEU A 221 -27.14 18.42 -16.64
N TYR A 222 -27.18 17.61 -15.61
CA TYR A 222 -26.12 16.63 -15.30
C TYR A 222 -26.48 15.27 -15.92
N GLU A 223 -25.45 14.56 -16.37
CA GLU A 223 -25.55 13.21 -16.89
C GLU A 223 -25.67 12.17 -15.77
#